data_0df3682d5f2723dbea419abe7edba6dc
#
_entry.id   0df3682d5f2723dbea419abe7edba6dc
#
_cell.length_a   1.000
_cell.length_b   1.000
_cell.length_c   1.000
_cell.angle_alpha   90.00
_cell.angle_beta   90.00
_cell.angle_gamma   90.00
#
_symmetry.space_group_name_H-M   'P 1'
#
loop_
_entity.id
_entity.type
_entity.pdbx_description
1 polymer ?
#
loop_
_entity_poly.entity_id
_entity_poly.type
_entity_poly.pdbx_seq_one_letter_code
_entity_poly.pdbx_strand_id
1 'polypeptide(L)'
;MVPLAQSQAGSSQPRSSSGGSGDTATRILDATLATMADHGIARLSLEDVARRAGLSRQTVYRYFPSKGVLLEAAVLREEQIFITNMIGAAGRHKELEPALRAAIDAALRTGQAHALLNRLLATEPNSLVALVTTDRGPVLSAARQALEEILAGWLPRAPKARLGMAADAVARLLVSYVVNPPADPPTQVSARLAQLLVHGLPIST
;
A
#
# COMPACT_ATOMS: atom_id res chain seq x y z
N MET A 1 2.90 -57.56 -47.05
CA MET A 1 3.42 -56.21 -47.24
C MET A 1 2.22 -55.27 -47.06
N VAL A 2 2.04 -54.74 -45.84
CA VAL A 2 0.95 -53.87 -45.45
C VAL A 2 1.57 -52.65 -44.79
N PRO A 3 1.26 -51.41 -45.18
CA PRO A 3 1.83 -50.21 -44.54
C PRO A 3 1.02 -49.81 -43.30
N LEU A 4 1.75 -49.51 -42.24
CA LEU A 4 1.27 -48.99 -40.96
C LEU A 4 0.76 -47.56 -41.10
N ALA A 5 -0.48 -47.32 -40.67
CA ALA A 5 -1.04 -45.98 -40.49
C ALA A 5 -0.51 -45.37 -39.18
N GLN A 6 0.12 -44.21 -39.27
CA GLN A 6 0.53 -43.41 -38.13
C GLN A 6 -0.67 -42.57 -37.67
N SER A 7 -1.13 -42.83 -36.44
CA SER A 7 -2.13 -42.03 -35.75
C SER A 7 -1.40 -40.89 -35.02
N GLN A 8 -1.59 -39.64 -35.44
CA GLN A 8 -1.14 -38.48 -34.74
C GLN A 8 -2.15 -38.15 -33.62
N ALA A 9 -1.75 -38.39 -32.36
CA ALA A 9 -2.44 -37.92 -31.17
C ALA A 9 -2.10 -36.46 -30.97
N GLY A 10 -3.06 -35.58 -31.23
CA GLY A 10 -2.99 -34.15 -30.89
C GLY A 10 -3.06 -33.98 -29.39
N SER A 11 -1.95 -33.62 -28.76
CA SER A 11 -1.88 -33.23 -27.37
C SER A 11 -2.42 -31.80 -27.19
N SER A 12 -3.67 -31.66 -26.83
CA SER A 12 -4.26 -30.41 -26.35
C SER A 12 -3.74 -30.15 -24.90
N GLN A 13 -2.77 -29.28 -24.77
CA GLN A 13 -2.39 -28.75 -23.45
C GLN A 13 -3.52 -27.86 -22.92
N PRO A 14 -3.94 -27.99 -21.65
CA PRO A 14 -4.84 -27.07 -21.02
C PRO A 14 -4.10 -25.75 -20.78
N ARG A 15 -4.58 -24.69 -21.41
CA ARG A 15 -4.10 -23.30 -21.13
C ARG A 15 -4.45 -22.97 -19.69
N SER A 16 -3.42 -22.73 -18.87
CA SER A 16 -3.52 -22.27 -17.49
C SER A 16 -4.24 -20.91 -17.44
N SER A 17 -5.50 -20.91 -16.99
CA SER A 17 -6.37 -19.73 -16.91
C SER A 17 -6.15 -18.86 -15.67
N SER A 18 -5.10 -19.07 -14.88
CA SER A 18 -4.83 -18.33 -13.66
C SER A 18 -4.12 -16.98 -13.87
N GLY A 19 -3.46 -16.75 -15.01
CA GLY A 19 -2.79 -15.49 -15.33
C GLY A 19 -3.74 -14.34 -15.70
N GLY A 20 -4.89 -14.65 -16.31
CA GLY A 20 -5.79 -13.62 -16.85
C GLY A 20 -6.61 -12.86 -15.81
N SER A 21 -6.89 -13.45 -14.66
CA SER A 21 -7.73 -12.80 -13.63
C SER A 21 -6.94 -11.75 -12.84
N GLY A 22 -5.70 -12.06 -12.45
CA GLY A 22 -4.83 -11.11 -11.75
C GLY A 22 -4.46 -9.91 -12.63
N ASP A 23 -4.16 -10.15 -13.91
CA ASP A 23 -3.87 -9.09 -14.89
C ASP A 23 -5.07 -8.15 -15.08
N THR A 24 -6.29 -8.68 -15.16
CA THR A 24 -7.51 -7.87 -15.29
C THR A 24 -7.76 -7.00 -14.07
N ALA A 25 -7.62 -7.55 -12.85
CA ALA A 25 -7.77 -6.77 -11.62
C ALA A 25 -6.73 -5.65 -11.55
N THR A 26 -5.47 -5.94 -11.88
CA THR A 26 -4.39 -4.95 -11.94
C THR A 26 -4.71 -3.83 -12.92
N ARG A 27 -5.16 -4.14 -14.14
CA ARG A 27 -5.57 -3.13 -15.13
C ARG A 27 -6.71 -2.24 -14.65
N ILE A 28 -7.68 -2.81 -13.92
CA ILE A 28 -8.79 -2.02 -13.36
C ILE A 28 -8.26 -1.07 -12.29
N LEU A 29 -7.38 -1.53 -11.40
CA LEU A 29 -6.79 -0.69 -10.35
C LEU A 29 -5.89 0.41 -10.93
N ASP A 30 -5.08 0.12 -11.95
CA ASP A 30 -4.28 1.13 -12.66
C ASP A 30 -5.18 2.22 -13.30
N ALA A 31 -6.25 1.78 -13.97
CA ALA A 31 -7.22 2.72 -14.54
C ALA A 31 -7.95 3.54 -13.47
N THR A 32 -8.18 2.96 -12.28
CA THR A 32 -8.79 3.65 -11.14
C THR A 32 -7.88 4.75 -10.63
N LEU A 33 -6.62 4.45 -10.35
CA LEU A 33 -5.64 5.44 -9.88
C LEU A 33 -5.45 6.58 -10.89
N ALA A 34 -5.37 6.24 -12.17
CA ALA A 34 -5.27 7.23 -13.23
C ALA A 34 -6.54 8.09 -13.36
N THR A 35 -7.74 7.51 -13.16
CA THR A 35 -9.01 8.25 -13.16
C THR A 35 -9.11 9.17 -11.93
N MET A 36 -8.67 8.71 -10.76
CA MET A 36 -8.57 9.54 -9.56
C MET A 36 -7.60 10.70 -9.76
N ALA A 37 -6.48 10.47 -10.43
CA ALA A 37 -5.51 11.51 -10.74
C ALA A 37 -6.10 12.58 -11.68
N ASP A 38 -6.96 12.22 -12.64
CA ASP A 38 -7.53 13.18 -13.59
C ASP A 38 -8.76 13.90 -13.07
N HIS A 39 -9.65 13.19 -12.37
CA HIS A 39 -11.00 13.67 -12.03
C HIS A 39 -11.26 13.80 -10.53
N GLY A 40 -10.37 13.27 -9.68
CA GLY A 40 -10.57 13.19 -8.24
C GLY A 40 -11.43 12.01 -7.81
N ILE A 41 -11.51 11.81 -6.47
CA ILE A 41 -12.27 10.71 -5.87
C ILE A 41 -13.79 10.94 -6.03
N ALA A 42 -14.24 12.19 -5.85
CA ALA A 42 -15.67 12.50 -5.86
C ALA A 42 -16.31 12.14 -7.22
N ARG A 43 -15.63 12.44 -8.32
CA ARG A 43 -16.13 12.22 -9.69
C ARG A 43 -15.82 10.84 -10.26
N LEU A 44 -15.10 9.99 -9.54
CA LEU A 44 -14.79 8.64 -10.00
C LEU A 44 -16.08 7.86 -10.25
N SER A 45 -16.21 7.24 -11.43
CA SER A 45 -17.26 6.28 -11.77
C SER A 45 -16.66 4.98 -12.29
N LEU A 46 -17.37 3.85 -12.05
CA LEU A 46 -16.95 2.54 -12.58
C LEU A 46 -16.98 2.52 -14.12
N GLU A 47 -17.83 3.34 -14.74
CA GLU A 47 -17.93 3.50 -16.18
C GLU A 47 -16.65 4.13 -16.77
N ASP A 48 -16.16 5.18 -16.13
CA ASP A 48 -14.92 5.85 -16.57
C ASP A 48 -13.72 4.93 -16.42
N VAL A 49 -13.68 4.17 -15.31
CA VAL A 49 -12.66 3.16 -15.08
C VAL A 49 -12.74 2.04 -16.12
N ALA A 50 -13.94 1.53 -16.46
CA ALA A 50 -14.11 0.50 -17.48
C ALA A 50 -13.62 0.98 -18.86
N ARG A 51 -14.01 2.19 -19.24
CA ARG A 51 -13.58 2.82 -20.50
C ARG A 51 -12.05 2.97 -20.55
N ARG A 52 -11.44 3.46 -19.47
CA ARG A 52 -9.98 3.64 -19.37
C ARG A 52 -9.22 2.33 -19.37
N ALA A 53 -9.74 1.31 -18.69
CA ALA A 53 -9.16 -0.03 -18.65
C ALA A 53 -9.34 -0.82 -19.96
N GLY A 54 -10.13 -0.33 -20.92
CA GLY A 54 -10.49 -1.07 -22.14
C GLY A 54 -11.30 -2.35 -21.85
N LEU A 55 -12.18 -2.28 -20.84
CA LEU A 55 -13.00 -3.41 -20.38
C LEU A 55 -14.50 -3.06 -20.46
N SER A 56 -15.35 -4.09 -20.49
CA SER A 56 -16.78 -3.88 -20.36
C SER A 56 -17.16 -3.46 -18.93
N ARG A 57 -18.23 -2.68 -18.76
CA ARG A 57 -18.80 -2.34 -17.45
C ARG A 57 -19.07 -3.59 -16.63
N GLN A 58 -19.67 -4.61 -17.24
CA GLN A 58 -19.96 -5.88 -16.58
C GLN A 58 -18.70 -6.55 -16.05
N THR A 59 -17.59 -6.48 -16.78
CA THR A 59 -16.31 -7.01 -16.32
C THR A 59 -15.85 -6.28 -15.06
N VAL A 60 -15.88 -4.95 -15.04
CA VAL A 60 -15.46 -4.17 -13.86
C VAL A 60 -16.36 -4.45 -12.66
N TYR A 61 -17.68 -4.48 -12.84
CA TYR A 61 -18.64 -4.79 -11.76
C TYR A 61 -18.47 -6.20 -11.19
N ARG A 62 -18.03 -7.16 -11.99
CA ARG A 62 -17.74 -8.52 -11.53
C ARG A 62 -16.54 -8.57 -10.59
N TYR A 63 -15.51 -7.74 -10.81
CA TYR A 63 -14.34 -7.64 -9.94
C TYR A 63 -14.58 -6.73 -8.75
N PHE A 64 -15.23 -5.62 -8.97
CA PHE A 64 -15.48 -4.56 -7.98
C PHE A 64 -16.94 -4.14 -8.01
N PRO A 65 -17.79 -4.72 -7.14
CA PRO A 65 -19.25 -4.52 -7.20
C PRO A 65 -19.71 -3.09 -6.94
N SER A 66 -18.87 -2.26 -6.33
CA SER A 66 -19.21 -0.87 -6.03
C SER A 66 -17.98 0.05 -6.11
N LYS A 67 -18.24 1.36 -6.21
CA LYS A 67 -17.20 2.41 -6.12
C LYS A 67 -16.40 2.30 -4.82
N GLY A 68 -17.05 2.03 -3.69
CA GLY A 68 -16.38 1.89 -2.40
C GLY A 68 -15.37 0.74 -2.39
N VAL A 69 -15.79 -0.45 -2.85
CA VAL A 69 -14.91 -1.63 -2.96
C VAL A 69 -13.74 -1.37 -3.91
N LEU A 70 -14.00 -0.69 -5.03
CA LEU A 70 -12.94 -0.34 -5.98
C LEU A 70 -11.92 0.65 -5.39
N LEU A 71 -12.39 1.68 -4.69
CA LEU A 71 -11.54 2.66 -4.02
C LEU A 71 -10.71 2.02 -2.92
N GLU A 72 -11.33 1.19 -2.08
CA GLU A 72 -10.63 0.46 -1.02
C GLU A 72 -9.51 -0.42 -1.59
N ALA A 73 -9.79 -1.19 -2.64
CA ALA A 73 -8.78 -2.03 -3.30
C ALA A 73 -7.64 -1.20 -3.93
N ALA A 74 -7.95 -0.04 -4.51
CA ALA A 74 -6.93 0.86 -5.06
C ALA A 74 -6.05 1.45 -3.95
N VAL A 75 -6.63 1.86 -2.83
CA VAL A 75 -5.90 2.36 -1.66
C VAL A 75 -5.01 1.27 -1.06
N LEU A 76 -5.55 0.06 -0.84
CA LEU A 76 -4.79 -1.07 -0.31
C LEU A 76 -3.58 -1.43 -1.20
N ARG A 77 -3.72 -1.30 -2.50
CA ARG A 77 -2.60 -1.54 -3.43
C ARG A 77 -1.49 -0.51 -3.28
N GLU A 78 -1.83 0.78 -3.22
CA GLU A 78 -0.85 1.84 -3.01
C GLU A 78 -0.17 1.69 -1.64
N GLU A 79 -0.95 1.36 -0.64
CA GLU A 79 -0.46 1.09 0.71
C GLU A 79 0.55 -0.07 0.76
N GLN A 80 0.30 -1.16 0.02
CA GLN A 80 1.24 -2.27 -0.07
C GLN A 80 2.61 -1.84 -0.63
N ILE A 81 2.64 -0.85 -1.52
CA ILE A 81 3.89 -0.27 -2.03
C ILE A 81 4.64 0.46 -0.92
N PHE A 82 3.94 1.26 -0.10
CA PHE A 82 4.52 1.92 1.06
C PHE A 82 5.12 0.92 2.05
N ILE A 83 4.34 -0.09 2.42
CA ILE A 83 4.75 -1.15 3.36
C ILE A 83 5.98 -1.89 2.83
N THR A 84 5.97 -2.31 1.58
CA THR A 84 7.09 -3.02 0.95
C THR A 84 8.37 -2.18 0.97
N ASN A 85 8.25 -0.87 0.68
CA ASN A 85 9.38 0.04 0.73
C ASN A 85 9.92 0.22 2.17
N MET A 86 9.04 0.34 3.16
CA MET A 86 9.42 0.44 4.58
C MET A 86 10.16 -0.82 5.06
N ILE A 87 9.57 -2.00 4.85
CA ILE A 87 10.16 -3.27 5.26
C ILE A 87 11.49 -3.51 4.53
N GLY A 88 11.54 -3.26 3.22
CA GLY A 88 12.76 -3.39 2.44
C GLY A 88 13.87 -2.42 2.88
N ALA A 89 13.52 -1.21 3.32
CA ALA A 89 14.47 -0.27 3.86
C ALA A 89 15.01 -0.72 5.23
N ALA A 90 14.12 -1.15 6.15
CA ALA A 90 14.49 -1.66 7.46
C ALA A 90 15.41 -2.88 7.38
N GLY A 91 15.09 -3.84 6.51
CA GLY A 91 15.79 -5.11 6.37
C GLY A 91 17.27 -5.00 5.91
N ARG A 92 17.70 -3.81 5.46
CA ARG A 92 19.11 -3.55 5.10
C ARG A 92 20.02 -3.25 6.28
N HIS A 93 19.45 -3.08 7.48
CA HIS A 93 20.18 -2.73 8.69
C HIS A 93 20.20 -3.90 9.68
N LYS A 94 21.19 -3.91 10.59
CA LYS A 94 21.34 -4.94 11.61
C LYS A 94 20.95 -4.45 13.01
N GLU A 95 20.74 -3.16 13.17
CA GLU A 95 20.41 -2.53 14.45
C GLU A 95 19.04 -1.86 14.35
N LEU A 96 18.30 -1.82 15.46
CA LEU A 96 16.91 -1.36 15.50
C LEU A 96 16.77 0.12 15.10
N GLU A 97 17.58 1.01 15.66
CA GLU A 97 17.45 2.45 15.38
C GLU A 97 17.73 2.80 13.93
N PRO A 98 18.84 2.34 13.28
CA PRO A 98 19.04 2.49 11.85
C PRO A 98 17.95 1.88 10.99
N ALA A 99 17.41 0.71 11.38
CA ALA A 99 16.31 0.06 10.66
C ALA A 99 15.04 0.90 10.70
N LEU A 100 14.63 1.38 11.88
CA LEU A 100 13.47 2.26 12.05
C LEU A 100 13.65 3.58 11.29
N ARG A 101 14.83 4.20 11.41
CA ARG A 101 15.15 5.43 10.68
C ARG A 101 14.99 5.23 9.17
N ALA A 102 15.53 4.14 8.62
CA ALA A 102 15.44 3.84 7.19
C ALA A 102 13.99 3.57 6.74
N ALA A 103 13.21 2.83 7.53
CA ALA A 103 11.79 2.58 7.26
C ALA A 103 10.97 3.89 7.24
N ILE A 104 11.16 4.73 8.26
CA ILE A 104 10.47 6.02 8.39
C ILE A 104 10.86 6.97 7.25
N ASP A 105 12.16 7.07 6.93
CA ASP A 105 12.64 7.91 5.82
C ASP A 105 12.05 7.45 4.48
N ALA A 106 12.00 6.13 4.23
CA ALA A 106 11.39 5.56 3.03
C ALA A 106 9.90 5.90 2.94
N ALA A 107 9.14 5.77 4.03
CA ALA A 107 7.73 6.13 4.07
C ALA A 107 7.49 7.61 3.77
N LEU A 108 8.23 8.51 4.43
CA LEU A 108 8.12 9.96 4.24
C LEU A 108 8.45 10.36 2.80
N ARG A 109 9.54 9.84 2.24
CA ARG A 109 9.92 10.13 0.83
C ARG A 109 8.89 9.62 -0.16
N THR A 110 8.41 8.38 0.02
CA THR A 110 7.38 7.80 -0.84
C THR A 110 6.12 8.65 -0.78
N GLY A 111 5.67 9.05 0.42
CA GLY A 111 4.49 9.90 0.58
C GLY A 111 4.65 11.28 -0.07
N GLN A 112 5.77 11.95 0.17
CA GLN A 112 6.04 13.29 -0.40
C GLN A 112 6.19 13.26 -1.93
N ALA A 113 6.70 12.17 -2.50
CA ALA A 113 6.84 12.00 -3.94
C ALA A 113 5.55 11.50 -4.63
N HIS A 114 4.52 11.14 -3.86
CA HIS A 114 3.32 10.48 -4.39
C HIS A 114 2.39 11.51 -5.09
N ALA A 115 2.47 11.57 -6.41
CA ALA A 115 1.78 12.59 -7.21
C ALA A 115 0.25 12.61 -7.00
N LEU A 116 -0.40 11.42 -6.95
CA LEU A 116 -1.84 11.31 -6.71
C LEU A 116 -2.20 11.83 -5.30
N LEU A 117 -1.46 11.44 -4.27
CA LEU A 117 -1.67 11.91 -2.91
C LEU A 117 -1.58 13.43 -2.81
N ASN A 118 -0.50 14.01 -3.35
CA ASN A 118 -0.29 15.46 -3.36
C ASN A 118 -1.40 16.21 -4.09
N ARG A 119 -1.86 15.66 -5.23
CA ARG A 119 -2.99 16.21 -5.95
C ARG A 119 -4.29 16.17 -5.14
N LEU A 120 -4.61 15.02 -4.54
CA LEU A 120 -5.83 14.88 -3.72
C LEU A 120 -5.78 15.79 -2.49
N LEU A 121 -4.62 15.94 -1.85
CA LEU A 121 -4.42 16.90 -0.76
C LEU A 121 -4.73 18.33 -1.19
N ALA A 122 -4.34 18.71 -2.40
CA ALA A 122 -4.58 20.05 -2.93
C ALA A 122 -6.02 20.28 -3.39
N THR A 123 -6.71 19.26 -3.91
CA THR A 123 -8.03 19.42 -4.57
C THR A 123 -9.20 18.88 -3.77
N GLU A 124 -8.99 17.82 -2.99
CA GLU A 124 -10.04 17.11 -2.23
C GLU A 124 -9.57 16.69 -0.83
N PRO A 125 -9.04 17.62 0.00
CA PRO A 125 -8.42 17.28 1.30
C PRO A 125 -9.38 16.52 2.22
N ASN A 126 -10.65 16.89 2.27
CA ASN A 126 -11.64 16.25 3.14
C ASN A 126 -11.89 14.78 2.76
N SER A 127 -11.94 14.46 1.47
CA SER A 127 -12.11 13.09 0.99
C SER A 127 -10.90 12.21 1.36
N LEU A 128 -9.72 12.78 1.24
CA LEU A 128 -8.47 12.07 1.56
C LEU A 128 -8.29 11.89 3.07
N VAL A 129 -8.52 12.94 3.87
CA VAL A 129 -8.41 12.88 5.34
C VAL A 129 -9.29 11.76 5.89
N ALA A 130 -10.53 11.63 5.41
CA ALA A 130 -11.42 10.54 5.81
C ALA A 130 -10.84 9.15 5.52
N LEU A 131 -10.10 8.97 4.42
CA LEU A 131 -9.47 7.69 4.05
C LEU A 131 -8.24 7.36 4.91
N VAL A 132 -7.45 8.36 5.29
CA VAL A 132 -6.13 8.13 5.92
C VAL A 132 -6.13 8.27 7.43
N THR A 133 -7.13 8.94 8.04
CA THR A 133 -7.12 9.26 9.48
C THR A 133 -8.16 8.53 10.31
N THR A 134 -9.11 7.81 9.70
CA THR A 134 -10.10 7.04 10.47
C THR A 134 -9.44 5.82 11.11
N ASP A 135 -9.75 5.53 12.37
CA ASP A 135 -9.22 4.40 13.12
C ASP A 135 -9.51 3.02 12.47
N ARG A 136 -10.51 2.98 11.61
CA ARG A 136 -10.87 1.81 10.79
C ARG A 136 -10.45 1.97 9.34
N GLY A 137 -9.73 3.05 9.01
CA GLY A 137 -9.21 3.27 7.66
C GLY A 137 -8.10 2.28 7.32
N PRO A 138 -8.03 1.81 6.07
CA PRO A 138 -7.04 0.83 5.66
C PRO A 138 -5.62 1.34 5.91
N VAL A 139 -5.31 2.59 5.57
CA VAL A 139 -3.96 3.17 5.62
C VAL A 139 -3.34 3.15 7.02
N LEU A 140 -4.06 3.65 8.03
CA LEU A 140 -3.53 3.65 9.40
C LEU A 140 -3.37 2.24 9.95
N SER A 141 -4.33 1.35 9.65
CA SER A 141 -4.32 -0.04 10.10
C SER A 141 -3.11 -0.81 9.56
N ALA A 142 -2.80 -0.68 8.28
CA ALA A 142 -1.70 -1.41 7.68
C ALA A 142 -0.33 -0.77 7.97
N ALA A 143 -0.23 0.56 8.08
CA ALA A 143 0.98 1.22 8.57
C ALA A 143 1.33 0.75 9.99
N ARG A 144 0.32 0.63 10.87
CA ARG A 144 0.49 0.09 12.22
C ARG A 144 0.96 -1.36 12.18
N GLN A 145 0.31 -2.22 11.37
CA GLN A 145 0.67 -3.64 11.26
C GLN A 145 2.11 -3.81 10.75
N ALA A 146 2.51 -3.08 9.72
CA ALA A 146 3.86 -3.13 9.18
C ALA A 146 4.92 -2.72 10.22
N LEU A 147 4.65 -1.65 10.98
CA LEU A 147 5.54 -1.22 12.04
C LEU A 147 5.60 -2.23 13.19
N GLU A 148 4.47 -2.84 13.55
CA GLU A 148 4.41 -3.90 14.56
C GLU A 148 5.24 -5.11 14.14
N GLU A 149 5.15 -5.53 12.89
CA GLU A 149 5.97 -6.62 12.31
C GLU A 149 7.47 -6.28 12.34
N ILE A 150 7.85 -5.06 11.94
CA ILE A 150 9.24 -4.59 12.02
C ILE A 150 9.71 -4.65 13.46
N LEU A 151 8.98 -4.04 14.39
CA LEU A 151 9.34 -4.00 15.82
C LEU A 151 9.43 -5.40 16.42
N ALA A 152 8.49 -6.30 16.11
CA ALA A 152 8.49 -7.68 16.59
C ALA A 152 9.71 -8.48 16.13
N GLY A 153 10.16 -8.26 14.90
CA GLY A 153 11.38 -8.87 14.36
C GLY A 153 12.65 -8.47 15.12
N TRP A 154 12.72 -7.24 15.62
CA TRP A 154 13.88 -6.71 16.36
C TRP A 154 13.76 -6.91 17.88
N LEU A 155 12.54 -6.95 18.41
CA LEU A 155 12.24 -7.02 19.83
C LEU A 155 11.36 -8.25 20.15
N PRO A 156 11.82 -9.48 19.88
CA PRO A 156 10.97 -10.68 20.00
C PRO A 156 10.52 -11.00 21.43
N ARG A 157 11.15 -10.40 22.44
CA ARG A 157 10.78 -10.55 23.86
C ARG A 157 9.88 -9.44 24.39
N ALA A 158 9.66 -8.38 23.62
CA ALA A 158 8.81 -7.27 24.05
C ALA A 158 7.32 -7.71 24.10
N PRO A 159 6.56 -7.23 25.09
CA PRO A 159 5.12 -7.51 25.16
C PRO A 159 4.40 -6.95 23.93
N LYS A 160 3.55 -7.78 23.31
CA LYS A 160 2.79 -7.38 22.09
C LYS A 160 2.01 -6.07 22.28
N ALA A 161 1.43 -5.86 23.46
CA ALA A 161 0.71 -4.62 23.75
C ALA A 161 1.60 -3.36 23.65
N ARG A 162 2.88 -3.46 24.06
CA ARG A 162 3.84 -2.35 23.94
C ARG A 162 4.24 -2.12 22.49
N LEU A 163 4.49 -3.19 21.73
CA LEU A 163 4.80 -3.08 20.31
C LEU A 163 3.63 -2.45 19.55
N GLY A 164 2.39 -2.87 19.84
CA GLY A 164 1.20 -2.31 19.22
C GLY A 164 0.99 -0.83 19.55
N MET A 165 1.23 -0.39 20.79
CA MET A 165 1.16 1.03 21.17
C MET A 165 2.24 1.85 20.46
N ALA A 166 3.47 1.35 20.40
CA ALA A 166 4.56 2.02 19.70
C ALA A 166 4.27 2.15 18.20
N ALA A 167 3.83 1.05 17.57
CA ALA A 167 3.47 1.02 16.17
C ALA A 167 2.31 1.99 15.86
N ASP A 168 1.27 2.03 16.69
CA ASP A 168 0.14 2.95 16.52
C ASP A 168 0.58 4.42 16.60
N ALA A 169 1.38 4.78 17.60
CA ALA A 169 1.89 6.14 17.76
C ALA A 169 2.71 6.58 16.54
N VAL A 170 3.61 5.73 16.06
CA VAL A 170 4.44 6.05 14.89
C VAL A 170 3.63 6.08 13.60
N ALA A 171 2.69 5.15 13.40
CA ALA A 171 1.83 5.16 12.22
C ALA A 171 1.04 6.47 12.13
N ARG A 172 0.48 6.96 13.25
CA ARG A 172 -0.23 8.25 13.29
C ARG A 172 0.68 9.43 12.98
N LEU A 173 1.88 9.45 13.52
CA LEU A 173 2.87 10.49 13.21
C LEU A 173 3.30 10.43 11.74
N LEU A 174 3.53 9.25 11.18
CA LEU A 174 3.86 9.09 9.77
C LEU A 174 2.74 9.60 8.87
N VAL A 175 1.49 9.19 9.12
CA VAL A 175 0.34 9.68 8.37
C VAL A 175 0.24 11.20 8.48
N SER A 176 0.39 11.77 9.68
CA SER A 176 0.38 13.22 9.89
C SER A 176 1.47 13.92 9.08
N TYR A 177 2.71 13.41 9.08
CA TYR A 177 3.82 14.03 8.36
C TYR A 177 3.77 13.81 6.84
N VAL A 178 3.08 12.80 6.37
CA VAL A 178 2.81 12.62 4.94
C VAL A 178 1.73 13.59 4.46
N VAL A 179 0.66 13.76 5.25
CA VAL A 179 -0.46 14.66 4.91
C VAL A 179 -0.08 16.14 5.10
N ASN A 180 0.69 16.44 6.13
CA ASN A 180 1.16 17.78 6.47
C ASN A 180 2.67 17.75 6.72
N PRO A 181 3.50 17.82 5.66
CA PRO A 181 4.94 17.71 5.78
C PRO A 181 5.54 18.83 6.67
N PRO A 182 6.41 18.47 7.63
CA PRO A 182 7.15 19.47 8.40
C PRO A 182 8.18 20.19 7.52
N ALA A 183 8.67 21.34 8.01
CA ALA A 183 9.72 22.10 7.32
C ALA A 183 11.08 21.36 7.26
N ASP A 184 11.31 20.48 8.24
CA ASP A 184 12.53 19.68 8.28
C ASP A 184 12.54 18.58 7.19
N PRO A 185 13.72 18.28 6.61
CA PRO A 185 13.81 17.22 5.59
C PRO A 185 13.52 15.83 6.18
N PRO A 186 13.02 14.87 5.37
CA PRO A 186 12.67 13.50 5.80
C PRO A 186 13.77 12.81 6.60
N THR A 187 15.04 13.03 6.25
CA THR A 187 16.19 12.45 6.95
C THR A 187 16.36 12.93 8.40
N GLN A 188 15.98 14.16 8.70
CA GLN A 188 16.03 14.69 10.09
C GLN A 188 14.81 14.21 10.86
N VAL A 189 13.63 14.26 10.25
CA VAL A 189 12.38 13.77 10.85
C VAL A 189 12.50 12.30 11.23
N SER A 190 12.98 11.47 10.29
CA SER A 190 13.15 10.03 10.51
C SER A 190 14.14 9.72 11.63
N ALA A 191 15.26 10.48 11.73
CA ALA A 191 16.22 10.31 12.80
C ALA A 191 15.60 10.63 14.18
N ARG A 192 14.90 11.75 14.29
CA ARG A 192 14.22 12.13 15.55
C ARG A 192 13.14 11.13 15.97
N LEU A 193 12.33 10.65 15.02
CA LEU A 193 11.30 9.68 15.32
C LEU A 193 11.89 8.32 15.71
N ALA A 194 12.95 7.86 15.05
CA ALA A 194 13.62 6.61 15.42
C ALA A 194 14.21 6.70 16.83
N GLN A 195 14.88 7.80 17.16
CA GLN A 195 15.40 8.06 18.51
C GLN A 195 14.29 8.12 19.57
N LEU A 196 13.19 8.82 19.28
CA LEU A 196 12.03 8.86 20.17
C LEU A 196 11.47 7.46 20.45
N LEU A 197 11.40 6.61 19.43
CA LEU A 197 10.91 5.23 19.56
C LEU A 197 11.84 4.36 20.39
N VAL A 198 13.14 4.45 20.17
CA VAL A 198 14.12 3.60 20.85
C VAL A 198 14.37 4.06 22.29
N HIS A 199 14.38 5.37 22.54
CA HIS A 199 14.77 5.94 23.84
C HIS A 199 13.60 6.54 24.63
N GLY A 200 12.51 6.93 23.98
CA GLY A 200 11.37 7.61 24.60
C GLY A 200 10.19 6.73 24.93
N LEU A 201 10.06 5.58 24.28
CA LEU A 201 9.06 4.58 24.66
C LEU A 201 9.71 3.58 25.62
N PRO A 202 9.03 3.18 26.71
CA PRO A 202 9.57 2.17 27.63
C PRO A 202 9.56 0.78 26.97
N ILE A 203 10.40 0.63 25.95
CA ILE A 203 10.66 -0.63 25.24
C ILE A 203 11.77 -1.40 25.97
N SER A 204 12.40 -0.75 26.95
CA SER A 204 13.41 -1.37 27.79
C SER A 204 12.81 -2.46 28.64
N THR A 205 13.38 -3.64 28.48
CA THR A 205 13.32 -4.94 29.18
C THR A 205 12.41 -5.05 30.36
#